data_487db5bbd0f549b241ab3d2a4c804b21
#
_entry.id   487db5bbd0f549b241ab3d2a4c804b21
#
_cell.length_a   1.000
_cell.length_b   1.000
_cell.length_c   1.000
_cell.angle_alpha   90.00
_cell.angle_beta   90.00
_cell.angle_gamma   90.00
#
_symmetry.space_group_name_H-M   'P 1'
#
loop_
_entity.id
_entity.type
_entity.pdbx_description
1 polymer ?
#
loop_
_entity_poly.entity_id
_entity_poly.type
_entity_poly.pdbx_seq_one_letter_code
_entity_poly.pdbx_strand_id
1 'polypeptide(L)'
;MPPRPPLLTIIGNESRLRIILALAKHVGDPLSVYKIAKFSGLERKVIRPHLRKLVEAELIQAKAYGPIFVYRLNRESMPVQRLMDLFNESRMLGEAPVPLICYPMRH
;
A
#
# COMPACT_ATOMS: atom_id res chain seq x y z
N MET A 1 -3.87 0.65 -26.54
CA MET A 1 -3.51 -0.18 -25.40
C MET A 1 -3.00 0.70 -24.28
N PRO A 2 -3.57 0.58 -23.13
CA PRO A 2 -3.12 1.43 -22.03
C PRO A 2 -1.68 1.11 -21.65
N PRO A 3 -0.90 2.11 -21.29
CA PRO A 3 0.49 1.89 -20.94
C PRO A 3 0.68 1.21 -19.59
N ARG A 4 -0.35 1.19 -18.77
CA ARG A 4 -0.24 0.53 -17.47
C ARG A 4 -1.51 -0.24 -17.17
N PRO A 5 -1.42 -1.25 -16.31
CA PRO A 5 -2.57 -2.10 -16.01
C PRO A 5 -3.66 -1.32 -15.28
N PRO A 6 -4.91 -1.73 -15.47
CA PRO A 6 -6.00 -1.14 -14.71
C PRO A 6 -5.81 -1.36 -13.22
N LEU A 7 -6.32 -0.43 -12.44
CA LEU A 7 -6.23 -0.53 -10.99
C LEU A 7 -6.84 -1.81 -10.47
N LEU A 8 -7.96 -2.24 -11.06
CA LEU A 8 -8.61 -3.48 -10.63
C LEU A 8 -7.69 -4.69 -10.76
N THR A 9 -6.88 -4.72 -11.82
CA THR A 9 -5.93 -5.82 -11.99
C THR A 9 -4.91 -5.83 -10.87
N ILE A 10 -4.48 -4.65 -10.45
CA ILE A 10 -3.50 -4.53 -9.36
C ILE A 10 -4.12 -4.98 -8.03
N ILE A 11 -5.25 -4.41 -7.68
CA ILE A 11 -5.82 -4.66 -6.34
C ILE A 11 -6.59 -5.98 -6.27
N GLY A 12 -6.85 -6.62 -7.41
CA GLY A 12 -7.48 -7.92 -7.41
C GLY A 12 -6.56 -9.03 -6.94
N ASN A 13 -5.29 -8.74 -6.76
CA ASN A 13 -4.32 -9.68 -6.25
C ASN A 13 -4.16 -9.46 -4.75
N GLU A 14 -4.42 -10.50 -3.97
CA GLU A 14 -4.40 -10.35 -2.51
C GLU A 14 -3.03 -9.92 -2.01
N SER A 15 -1.96 -10.47 -2.57
CA SER A 15 -0.61 -10.11 -2.13
C SER A 15 -0.34 -8.63 -2.36
N ARG A 16 -0.74 -8.12 -3.53
CA ARG A 16 -0.54 -6.70 -3.82
C ARG A 16 -1.36 -5.82 -2.90
N LEU A 17 -2.59 -6.24 -2.62
CA LEU A 17 -3.43 -5.49 -1.71
C LEU A 17 -2.82 -5.45 -0.31
N ARG A 18 -2.27 -6.55 0.15
CA ARG A 18 -1.62 -6.59 1.46
C ARG A 18 -0.42 -5.65 1.52
N ILE A 19 0.36 -5.60 0.44
CA ILE A 19 1.50 -4.68 0.37
C ILE A 19 1.03 -3.23 0.42
N ILE A 20 0.01 -2.90 -0.37
CA ILE A 20 -0.52 -1.54 -0.41
C ILE A 20 -1.08 -1.15 0.96
N LEU A 21 -1.78 -2.07 1.62
CA LEU A 21 -2.31 -1.79 2.95
C LEU A 21 -1.21 -1.55 3.96
N ALA A 22 -0.14 -2.35 3.89
CA ALA A 22 0.99 -2.14 4.80
C ALA A 22 1.58 -0.75 4.62
N LEU A 23 1.77 -0.33 3.36
CA LEU A 23 2.30 1.00 3.09
C LEU A 23 1.32 2.09 3.49
N ALA A 24 0.03 1.85 3.30
CA ALA A 24 -0.98 2.84 3.65
C ALA A 24 -1.07 3.07 5.14
N LYS A 25 -0.88 2.02 5.93
CA LYS A 25 -0.89 2.15 7.39
C LYS A 25 0.32 2.92 7.91
N HIS A 26 1.37 3.02 7.10
CA HIS A 26 2.60 3.69 7.48
C HIS A 26 2.94 4.80 6.50
N VAL A 27 1.94 5.59 6.13
CA VAL A 27 2.02 6.50 5.02
C VAL A 27 3.12 7.56 5.17
N GLY A 28 3.46 7.93 6.38
CA GLY A 28 4.53 8.89 6.60
C GLY A 28 5.89 8.28 6.82
N ASP A 29 6.02 6.96 6.65
CA ASP A 29 7.20 6.24 7.07
C ASP A 29 7.55 5.18 6.03
N PRO A 30 8.48 5.47 5.11
CA PRO A 30 8.82 4.50 4.07
C PRO A 30 9.29 3.18 4.67
N LEU A 31 8.92 2.09 4.01
CA LEU A 31 9.19 0.75 4.51
C LEU A 31 10.17 0.01 3.60
N SER A 32 11.14 -0.67 4.21
CA SER A 32 11.99 -1.60 3.49
C SER A 32 11.20 -2.88 3.18
N VAL A 33 11.78 -3.72 2.30
CA VAL A 33 11.15 -5.01 2.00
C VAL A 33 10.98 -5.82 3.28
N TYR A 34 11.95 -5.75 4.16
CA TYR A 34 11.90 -6.46 5.43
C TYR A 34 10.67 -6.05 6.25
N LYS A 35 10.45 -4.74 6.35
CA LYS A 35 9.30 -4.26 7.12
C LYS A 35 7.99 -4.54 6.41
N ILE A 36 7.97 -4.45 5.08
CA ILE A 36 6.79 -4.81 4.33
C ILE A 36 6.42 -6.27 4.59
N ALA A 37 7.42 -7.15 4.59
CA ALA A 37 7.18 -8.56 4.90
C ALA A 37 6.58 -8.72 6.28
N LYS A 38 7.14 -8.00 7.25
CA LYS A 38 6.67 -8.09 8.62
C LYS A 38 5.22 -7.65 8.76
N PHE A 39 4.86 -6.54 8.12
CA PHE A 39 3.52 -5.98 8.29
C PHE A 39 2.48 -6.63 7.37
N SER A 40 2.90 -7.18 6.24
CA SER A 40 1.96 -7.79 5.29
C SER A 40 1.76 -9.28 5.54
N GLY A 41 2.68 -9.91 6.24
CA GLY A 41 2.65 -11.35 6.44
C GLY A 41 3.12 -12.13 5.24
N LEU A 42 3.76 -11.48 4.27
CA LEU A 42 4.23 -12.14 3.05
C LEU A 42 5.74 -12.36 3.11
N GLU A 43 6.20 -13.38 2.40
CA GLU A 43 7.63 -13.62 2.28
C GLU A 43 8.26 -12.62 1.33
N ARG A 44 9.52 -12.28 1.59
CA ARG A 44 10.23 -11.29 0.79
C ARG A 44 10.30 -11.67 -0.69
N LYS A 45 10.49 -12.96 -0.98
CA LYS A 45 10.57 -13.41 -2.37
C LYS A 45 9.24 -13.23 -3.10
N VAL A 46 8.13 -13.26 -2.37
CA VAL A 46 6.81 -13.00 -2.95
C VAL A 46 6.62 -11.51 -3.19
N ILE A 47 7.12 -10.70 -2.26
CA ILE A 47 6.93 -9.25 -2.31
C ILE A 47 7.68 -8.60 -3.46
N ARG A 48 8.92 -9.02 -3.72
CA ARG A 48 9.80 -8.32 -4.66
C ARG A 48 9.22 -8.15 -6.06
N PRO A 49 8.67 -9.20 -6.70
CA PRO A 49 8.07 -8.99 -8.03
C PRO A 49 6.88 -8.05 -8.00
N HIS A 50 6.10 -8.10 -6.93
CA HIS A 50 4.95 -7.20 -6.82
C HIS A 50 5.37 -5.75 -6.64
N LEU A 51 6.44 -5.52 -5.88
CA LEU A 51 6.94 -4.15 -5.72
C LEU A 51 7.34 -3.56 -7.05
N ARG A 52 8.01 -4.35 -7.89
CA ARG A 52 8.41 -3.87 -9.20
C ARG A 52 7.20 -3.44 -10.01
N LYS A 53 6.16 -4.27 -10.03
CA LYS A 53 4.95 -3.93 -10.79
C LYS A 53 4.23 -2.72 -10.22
N LEU A 54 4.21 -2.58 -8.91
CA LEU A 54 3.57 -1.43 -8.29
C LEU A 54 4.33 -0.14 -8.58
N VAL A 55 5.65 -0.20 -8.61
CA VAL A 55 6.45 0.96 -8.99
C VAL A 55 6.19 1.33 -10.45
N GLU A 56 6.15 0.32 -11.34
CA GLU A 56 5.89 0.57 -12.76
C GLU A 56 4.52 1.19 -12.97
N ALA A 57 3.56 0.82 -12.15
CA ALA A 57 2.21 1.38 -12.24
C ALA A 57 2.09 2.74 -11.55
N GLU A 58 3.20 3.22 -10.97
CA GLU A 58 3.26 4.52 -10.28
C GLU A 58 2.36 4.60 -9.07
N LEU A 59 2.05 3.46 -8.48
CA LEU A 59 1.26 3.42 -7.24
C LEU A 59 2.14 3.56 -6.01
N ILE A 60 3.40 3.15 -6.11
CA ILE A 60 4.36 3.31 -5.02
C ILE A 60 5.65 3.91 -5.59
N GLN A 61 6.44 4.47 -4.69
CA GLN A 61 7.73 5.05 -5.03
C GLN A 61 8.83 4.31 -4.28
N ALA A 62 9.94 4.07 -4.95
CA ALA A 62 11.11 3.44 -4.36
C ALA A 62 12.22 4.45 -4.21
N LYS A 63 12.95 4.37 -3.11
CA LYS A 63 14.11 5.23 -2.88
C LYS A 63 15.24 4.41 -2.30
N ALA A 64 16.43 4.63 -2.84
CA ALA A 64 17.62 3.91 -2.38
C ALA A 64 18.30 4.65 -1.24
N TYR A 65 18.69 3.91 -0.22
CA TYR A 65 19.55 4.39 0.85
C TYR A 65 20.71 3.42 0.94
N GLY A 66 21.80 3.72 0.24
CA GLY A 66 22.90 2.78 0.15
C GLY A 66 22.43 1.50 -0.52
N PRO A 67 22.67 0.33 0.08
CA PRO A 67 22.25 -0.94 -0.50
C PRO A 67 20.77 -1.27 -0.25
N ILE A 68 20.07 -0.44 0.50
CA ILE A 68 18.69 -0.72 0.91
C ILE A 68 17.73 0.16 0.16
N PHE A 69 16.63 -0.44 -0.32
CA PHE A 69 15.53 0.31 -0.90
C PHE A 69 14.40 0.41 0.12
N VAL A 70 13.75 1.59 0.15
CA VAL A 70 12.54 1.78 0.93
C VAL A 70 11.43 2.20 -0.02
N TYR A 71 10.20 1.93 0.36
CA TYR A 71 9.03 2.11 -0.50
C TYR A 71 7.95 2.87 0.25
N ARG A 72 7.20 3.67 -0.48
CA ARG A 72 6.06 4.39 0.09
C ARG A 72 5.00 4.54 -0.99
N LEU A 73 3.76 4.76 -0.58
CA LEU A 73 2.69 5.05 -1.52
C LEU A 73 2.96 6.36 -2.24
N ASN A 74 2.62 6.39 -3.52
CA ASN A 74 2.70 7.61 -4.30
C ASN A 74 1.44 8.43 -4.02
N ARG A 75 1.53 9.35 -3.06
CA ARG A 75 0.38 10.11 -2.59
C ARG A 75 -0.13 11.10 -3.63
N GLU A 76 0.64 11.36 -4.67
CA GLU A 76 0.21 12.23 -5.76
C GLU A 76 -0.59 11.50 -6.81
N SER A 77 -0.62 10.17 -6.76
CA SER A 77 -1.38 9.37 -7.68
C SER A 77 -2.86 9.43 -7.33
N MET A 78 -3.69 9.79 -8.30
CA MET A 78 -5.14 9.81 -8.06
C MET A 78 -5.69 8.43 -7.69
N PRO A 79 -5.29 7.34 -8.37
CA PRO A 79 -5.75 6.03 -7.93
C PRO A 79 -5.37 5.72 -6.49
N VAL A 80 -4.18 6.12 -6.05
CA VAL A 80 -3.78 5.89 -4.67
C VAL A 80 -4.65 6.69 -3.71
N GLN A 81 -4.94 7.94 -4.06
CA GLN A 81 -5.79 8.77 -3.22
C GLN A 81 -7.17 8.16 -3.06
N ARG A 82 -7.72 7.62 -4.15
CA ARG A 82 -9.04 6.99 -4.09
C ARG A 82 -9.00 5.69 -3.29
N LEU A 83 -7.91 4.93 -3.41
CA LEU A 83 -7.73 3.74 -2.59
C LEU A 83 -7.67 4.09 -1.11
N MET A 84 -6.95 5.16 -0.77
CA MET A 84 -6.85 5.58 0.62
C MET A 84 -8.23 5.95 1.17
N ASP A 85 -9.01 6.66 0.38
CA ASP A 85 -10.37 7.01 0.80
C ASP A 85 -11.20 5.76 1.02
N LEU A 86 -11.11 4.80 0.11
CA LEU A 86 -11.85 3.56 0.23
C LEU A 86 -11.43 2.77 1.47
N PHE A 87 -10.12 2.69 1.72
CA PHE A 87 -9.62 1.99 2.89
C PHE A 87 -10.13 2.64 4.17
N ASN A 88 -10.14 3.96 4.22
CA ASN A 88 -10.63 4.68 5.39
C ASN A 88 -12.11 4.41 5.61
N GLU A 89 -12.89 4.43 4.54
CA GLU A 89 -14.32 4.16 4.64
C GLU A 89 -14.59 2.74 5.08
N SER A 90 -13.75 1.80 4.64
CA SER A 90 -13.91 0.40 4.99
C SER A 90 -13.20 0.04 6.28
N ARG A 91 -12.51 1.01 6.88
CA ARG A 91 -11.73 0.81 8.10
C ARG A 91 -10.66 -0.26 7.95
N MET A 92 -10.12 -0.39 6.74
CA MET A 92 -9.08 -1.37 6.47
C MET A 92 -7.72 -0.91 6.96
N LEU A 93 -7.57 0.38 7.28
CA LEU A 93 -6.29 0.92 7.72
C LEU A 93 -6.07 0.78 9.22
N GLY A 94 -6.90 0.05 9.88
CA GLY A 94 -6.74 -0.21 11.29
C GLY A 94 -7.97 0.20 12.03
N GLU A 95 -7.84 0.13 13.26
CA GLU A 95 -8.91 0.38 14.14
C GLU A 95 -8.86 1.80 14.56
N ALA A 96 -8.37 2.30 14.31
CA ALA A 96 -8.29 3.46 14.88
C ALA A 96 -8.93 4.52 14.67
N PRO A 97 -8.90 4.23 14.84
CA PRO A 97 -9.28 4.88 14.91
C PRO A 97 -9.87 5.60 14.79
N VAL A 98 -9.94 5.78 14.76
CA VAL A 98 -10.31 6.31 14.56
C VAL A 98 -11.08 6.88 14.75
N PRO A 99 -11.12 7.23 15.10
CA PRO A 99 -11.86 7.74 15.15
C PRO A 99 -12.58 8.37 14.99
N LEU A 100 -12.59 8.58 14.88
CA LEU A 100 -13.17 8.93 14.49
C LEU A 100 -14.21 8.98 14.63
N ILE A 101 -14.51 8.92 14.88
CA ILE A 101 -15.23 8.68 14.91
C ILE A 101 -16.03 8.36 15.12
N CYS A 102 -16.36 8.43 15.31
CA CYS A 102 -16.78 7.71 15.40
C CYS A 102 -17.39 7.27 15.39
N TYR A 103 -17.64 7.29 15.63
CA TYR A 103 -18.03 6.47 15.50
C TYR A 103 -18.68 5.82 15.99
N PRO A 104 -19.02 5.82 16.37
CA PRO A 104 -19.34 4.92 16.77
C PRO A 104 -19.79 4.10 16.84
N MET A 105 -19.65 4.01 16.71
CA MET A 105 -19.51 3.14 16.67
C MET A 105 -19.69 2.30 16.52
N ARG A 106 -19.86 2.37 16.69
CA ARG A 106 -19.60 1.67 16.53
C ARG A 106 -19.77 0.80 16.44
N HIS A 107 -19.66 0.97 16.45
CA HIS A 107 -19.41 0.20 16.31
C HIS A 107 -19.31 -0.26 16.36
#